data_1574dfb7f84a54814a22b4d38d2bd037
#
_entry.id   1574dfb7f84a54814a22b4d38d2bd037
#
_cell.length_a   1.000
_cell.length_b   1.000
_cell.length_c   1.000
_cell.angle_alpha   90.00
_cell.angle_beta   90.00
_cell.angle_gamma   90.00
#
_symmetry.space_group_name_H-M   'P 1'
#
loop_
_entity.id
_entity.type
_entity.pdbx_description
1 polymer ?
#
loop_
_entity_poly.entity_id
_entity_poly.type
_entity_poly.pdbx_seq_one_letter_code
_entity_poly.pdbx_strand_id
1 'polypeptide(L)'
;MPSPEVRDDGVLLLRKALLLARGIPGFNRVVNPIRRRYARKSRVVTVDDFDGDLTMRLALDERMQSQIFWYGYCNRDICAVLARILKPGMTVVDAGANIGEISLVAAKAVGPQGSVFSFEPVERIAEHLTDHVRLNGLTQVRIVRRALSNRPGTQPIYLAAEKFHDGSVHDGLGTLYAFAQRSVVAQEVTITTLDAFLAEAGATRLDFVKLDVEGAELAALQGAAASLERFRPHLIIEVQQDTARAAGYEAADILRLLEPLGYSFAIVGRMGRLRPVDASTLGKFQNVLCMPPGSELRS
;
A
#
# COMPACT_ATOMS: atom_id res chain seq x y z
N MET A 1 -11.43 22.46 0.36
CA MET A 1 -12.21 22.16 1.59
C MET A 1 -12.49 20.68 1.58
N PRO A 2 -12.32 19.96 2.69
CA PRO A 2 -12.72 18.55 2.75
C PRO A 2 -14.23 18.44 2.47
N SER A 3 -14.60 17.43 1.69
CA SER A 3 -16.02 17.15 1.39
C SER A 3 -16.78 16.91 2.68
N PRO A 4 -18.02 17.38 2.83
CA PRO A 4 -18.79 17.18 4.05
C PRO A 4 -18.99 15.69 4.32
N GLU A 5 -18.74 15.29 5.57
CA GLU A 5 -19.05 13.94 6.05
C GLU A 5 -20.58 13.78 6.05
N VAL A 6 -21.07 12.84 5.27
CA VAL A 6 -22.51 12.53 5.18
C VAL A 6 -22.75 11.17 5.79
N ARG A 7 -23.53 11.12 6.87
CA ARG A 7 -24.10 9.87 7.33
C ARG A 7 -25.23 9.45 6.38
N ASP A 8 -24.91 8.59 5.43
CA ASP A 8 -25.87 8.06 4.45
C ASP A 8 -26.15 6.59 4.79
N ASP A 9 -27.10 6.42 5.71
CA ASP A 9 -27.48 5.08 6.18
C ASP A 9 -27.95 4.18 5.02
N GLY A 10 -28.54 4.77 3.95
CA GLY A 10 -28.96 4.04 2.78
C GLY A 10 -27.79 3.46 1.98
N VAL A 11 -26.70 4.23 1.80
CA VAL A 11 -25.51 3.72 1.10
C VAL A 11 -24.74 2.70 1.93
N LEU A 12 -24.74 2.83 3.26
CA LEU A 12 -24.12 1.85 4.16
C LEU A 12 -24.88 0.51 4.14
N LEU A 13 -26.21 0.53 4.16
CA LEU A 13 -27.03 -0.68 4.02
C LEU A 13 -26.81 -1.35 2.66
N LEU A 14 -26.80 -0.57 1.58
CA LEU A 14 -26.51 -1.08 0.24
C LEU A 14 -25.12 -1.72 0.18
N ARG A 15 -24.10 -1.07 0.76
CA ARG A 15 -22.76 -1.62 0.87
C ARG A 15 -22.74 -2.97 1.60
N LYS A 16 -23.35 -3.05 2.79
CA LYS A 16 -23.42 -4.32 3.57
C LYS A 16 -24.07 -5.45 2.75
N ALA A 17 -25.19 -5.18 2.10
CA ALA A 17 -25.86 -6.16 1.23
C ALA A 17 -24.97 -6.62 0.06
N LEU A 18 -24.28 -5.68 -0.58
CA LEU A 18 -23.35 -6.00 -1.68
C LEU A 18 -22.15 -6.81 -1.22
N LEU A 19 -21.56 -6.50 -0.06
CA LEU A 19 -20.43 -7.25 0.47
C LEU A 19 -20.77 -8.71 0.79
N LEU A 20 -22.01 -9.00 1.22
CA LEU A 20 -22.50 -10.39 1.38
C LEU A 20 -22.55 -11.14 0.05
N ALA A 21 -22.88 -10.46 -1.06
CA ALA A 21 -22.95 -11.02 -2.40
C ALA A 21 -21.60 -11.08 -3.14
N ARG A 22 -20.52 -10.63 -2.55
CA ARG A 22 -19.18 -10.43 -3.17
C ARG A 22 -18.60 -11.69 -3.84
N GLY A 23 -18.96 -12.89 -3.39
CA GLY A 23 -18.50 -14.16 -3.95
C GLY A 23 -19.31 -14.66 -5.16
N ILE A 24 -20.43 -14.02 -5.48
CA ILE A 24 -21.36 -14.49 -6.51
C ILE A 24 -20.83 -14.10 -7.91
N PRO A 25 -20.84 -15.01 -8.90
CA PRO A 25 -20.51 -14.70 -10.28
C PRO A 25 -21.36 -13.52 -10.82
N GLY A 26 -20.72 -12.58 -11.50
CA GLY A 26 -21.42 -11.38 -12.00
C GLY A 26 -21.52 -10.22 -11.01
N PHE A 27 -21.04 -10.34 -9.79
CA PHE A 27 -21.03 -9.28 -8.78
C PHE A 27 -20.54 -7.91 -9.33
N ASN A 28 -19.45 -7.92 -10.10
CA ASN A 28 -18.90 -6.70 -10.70
C ASN A 28 -19.85 -6.02 -11.70
N ARG A 29 -20.75 -6.77 -12.35
CA ARG A 29 -21.75 -6.21 -13.27
C ARG A 29 -22.79 -5.36 -12.55
N VAL A 30 -23.07 -5.70 -11.29
CA VAL A 30 -24.01 -4.97 -10.44
C VAL A 30 -23.30 -3.79 -9.74
N VAL A 31 -22.13 -4.02 -9.17
CA VAL A 31 -21.43 -3.03 -8.35
C VAL A 31 -20.83 -1.90 -9.17
N ASN A 32 -20.29 -2.19 -10.37
CA ASN A 32 -19.64 -1.16 -11.17
C ASN A 32 -20.56 0.02 -11.58
N PRO A 33 -21.79 -0.18 -12.05
CA PRO A 33 -22.71 0.92 -12.32
C PRO A 33 -23.04 1.76 -11.07
N ILE A 34 -23.23 1.09 -9.93
CA ILE A 34 -23.50 1.73 -8.65
C ILE A 34 -22.30 2.60 -8.25
N ARG A 35 -21.10 2.02 -8.23
CA ARG A 35 -19.86 2.73 -7.93
C ARG A 35 -19.68 3.97 -8.79
N ARG A 36 -19.87 3.87 -10.12
CA ARG A 36 -19.79 5.01 -11.06
C ARG A 36 -20.79 6.11 -10.75
N ARG A 37 -22.00 5.76 -10.32
CA ARG A 37 -23.01 6.73 -9.91
C ARG A 37 -22.58 7.53 -8.67
N TYR A 38 -21.98 6.84 -7.69
CA TYR A 38 -21.51 7.49 -6.46
C TYR A 38 -20.19 8.23 -6.65
N ALA A 39 -19.31 7.80 -7.54
CA ALA A 39 -18.04 8.49 -7.87
C ALA A 39 -18.25 9.91 -8.44
N ARG A 40 -19.45 10.22 -8.96
CA ARG A 40 -19.80 11.57 -9.46
C ARG A 40 -20.20 12.56 -8.37
N LYS A 41 -20.32 12.09 -7.13
CA LYS A 41 -20.74 12.91 -5.99
C LYS A 41 -19.63 12.86 -4.96
N SER A 42 -18.97 14.00 -4.73
CA SER A 42 -17.97 14.11 -3.68
C SER A 42 -18.64 13.85 -2.31
N ARG A 43 -18.37 12.68 -1.74
CA ARG A 43 -18.92 12.23 -0.46
C ARG A 43 -17.87 11.48 0.32
N VAL A 44 -17.74 11.80 1.58
CA VAL A 44 -16.95 11.03 2.54
C VAL A 44 -17.92 10.25 3.43
N VAL A 45 -17.72 8.95 3.52
CA VAL A 45 -18.55 8.03 4.32
C VAL A 45 -17.66 7.28 5.29
N THR A 46 -18.08 7.23 6.55
CA THR A 46 -17.40 6.43 7.57
C THR A 46 -17.95 5.00 7.57
N VAL A 47 -17.06 4.01 7.49
CA VAL A 47 -17.34 2.58 7.67
C VAL A 47 -16.66 2.10 8.92
N ASP A 48 -17.29 1.17 9.65
CA ASP A 48 -16.84 0.61 10.92
C ASP A 48 -16.59 -0.91 10.87
N ASP A 49 -16.57 -1.44 9.66
CA ASP A 49 -16.46 -2.88 9.37
C ASP A 49 -15.33 -3.21 8.39
N PHE A 50 -14.36 -2.31 8.21
CA PHE A 50 -13.17 -2.61 7.43
C PHE A 50 -12.35 -3.69 8.15
N ASP A 51 -11.92 -4.70 7.43
CA ASP A 51 -11.22 -5.88 7.96
C ASP A 51 -11.88 -6.48 9.23
N GLY A 52 -13.22 -6.36 9.30
CA GLY A 52 -14.09 -6.89 10.35
C GLY A 52 -14.50 -5.86 11.40
N ASP A 53 -13.60 -5.01 11.89
CA ASP A 53 -13.84 -4.11 13.03
C ASP A 53 -13.10 -2.77 12.95
N LEU A 54 -12.36 -2.51 11.89
CA LEU A 54 -11.64 -1.26 11.72
C LEU A 54 -12.53 -0.16 11.11
N THR A 55 -12.30 1.06 11.53
CA THR A 55 -13.02 2.24 11.05
C THR A 55 -12.21 2.99 10.02
N MET A 56 -12.83 3.34 8.88
CA MET A 56 -12.23 4.17 7.86
C MET A 56 -13.20 5.24 7.36
N ARG A 57 -12.68 6.43 7.03
CA ARG A 57 -13.37 7.49 6.30
C ARG A 57 -12.99 7.43 4.84
N LEU A 58 -13.95 7.20 3.96
CA LEU A 58 -13.72 6.89 2.55
C LEU A 58 -14.41 7.89 1.64
N ALA A 59 -13.65 8.57 0.79
CA ALA A 59 -14.15 9.43 -0.27
C ALA A 59 -14.56 8.56 -1.48
N LEU A 60 -15.85 8.59 -1.83
CA LEU A 60 -16.40 7.69 -2.86
C LEU A 60 -16.06 8.14 -4.28
N ASP A 61 -15.59 9.36 -4.48
CA ASP A 61 -15.07 9.90 -5.73
C ASP A 61 -13.57 9.64 -5.93
N GLU A 62 -12.86 9.17 -4.89
CA GLU A 62 -11.48 8.70 -5.01
C GLU A 62 -11.46 7.19 -5.31
N ARG A 63 -10.62 6.78 -6.27
CA ARG A 63 -10.66 5.44 -6.86
C ARG A 63 -10.35 4.32 -5.87
N MET A 64 -9.25 4.43 -5.13
CA MET A 64 -8.83 3.42 -4.16
C MET A 64 -9.84 3.33 -3.01
N GLN A 65 -10.25 4.46 -2.44
CA GLN A 65 -11.20 4.53 -1.35
C GLN A 65 -12.57 3.99 -1.76
N SER A 66 -13.01 4.30 -2.99
CA SER A 66 -14.22 3.73 -3.59
C SER A 66 -14.13 2.22 -3.74
N GLN A 67 -12.94 1.67 -4.07
CA GLN A 67 -12.75 0.21 -4.11
C GLN A 67 -12.85 -0.40 -2.70
N ILE A 68 -12.20 0.17 -1.70
CA ILE A 68 -12.33 -0.29 -0.31
C ILE A 68 -13.79 -0.27 0.12
N PHE A 69 -14.53 0.79 -0.18
CA PHE A 69 -15.93 0.90 0.18
C PHE A 69 -16.80 -0.19 -0.46
N TRP A 70 -16.73 -0.36 -1.79
CA TRP A 70 -17.64 -1.25 -2.52
C TRP A 70 -17.21 -2.71 -2.55
N TYR A 71 -15.92 -3.01 -2.42
CA TYR A 71 -15.37 -4.37 -2.47
C TYR A 71 -14.79 -4.86 -1.15
N GLY A 72 -14.74 -3.99 -0.15
CA GLY A 72 -14.17 -4.27 1.17
C GLY A 72 -12.65 -4.05 1.25
N TYR A 73 -11.94 -4.16 0.12
CA TYR A 73 -10.49 -3.93 0.02
C TYR A 73 -10.12 -3.43 -1.38
N CYS A 74 -9.06 -2.66 -1.47
CA CYS A 74 -8.32 -2.40 -2.70
C CYS A 74 -7.25 -3.48 -2.91
N ASN A 75 -6.45 -3.77 -1.88
CA ASN A 75 -5.32 -4.70 -1.88
C ASN A 75 -5.62 -6.03 -1.17
N ARG A 76 -6.77 -6.63 -1.48
CA ARG A 76 -7.25 -7.84 -0.82
C ARG A 76 -6.27 -9.01 -0.86
N ASP A 77 -5.58 -9.15 -1.99
CA ASP A 77 -4.64 -10.25 -2.21
C ASP A 77 -3.39 -10.08 -1.31
N ILE A 78 -2.93 -8.85 -1.13
CA ILE A 78 -1.86 -8.52 -0.19
C ILE A 78 -2.32 -8.76 1.25
N CYS A 79 -3.52 -8.28 1.63
CA CYS A 79 -4.07 -8.50 2.98
C CYS A 79 -4.18 -9.99 3.31
N ALA A 80 -4.53 -10.84 2.33
CA ALA A 80 -4.57 -12.29 2.52
C ALA A 80 -3.18 -12.90 2.77
N VAL A 81 -2.11 -12.35 2.18
CA VAL A 81 -0.73 -12.76 2.47
C VAL A 81 -0.29 -12.27 3.85
N LEU A 82 -0.61 -11.01 4.21
CA LEU A 82 -0.31 -10.46 5.54
C LEU A 82 -0.90 -11.32 6.65
N ALA A 83 -2.16 -11.75 6.52
CA ALA A 83 -2.83 -12.61 7.49
C ALA A 83 -2.13 -13.97 7.70
N ARG A 84 -1.33 -14.43 6.75
CA ARG A 84 -0.56 -15.69 6.84
C ARG A 84 0.83 -15.49 7.44
N ILE A 85 1.44 -14.32 7.22
CA ILE A 85 2.82 -14.02 7.61
C ILE A 85 2.88 -13.33 8.96
N LEU A 86 2.05 -12.29 9.17
CA LEU A 86 2.15 -11.44 10.34
C LEU A 86 1.69 -12.15 11.61
N LYS A 87 2.43 -11.91 12.68
CA LYS A 87 2.17 -12.43 14.02
C LYS A 87 2.29 -11.32 15.06
N PRO A 88 1.62 -11.44 16.20
CA PRO A 88 1.77 -10.50 17.30
C PRO A 88 3.24 -10.23 17.67
N GLY A 89 3.57 -8.97 17.91
CA GLY A 89 4.91 -8.50 18.28
C GLY A 89 5.87 -8.29 17.11
N MET A 90 5.43 -8.47 15.85
CA MET A 90 6.26 -8.20 14.67
C MET A 90 6.42 -6.72 14.40
N THR A 91 7.52 -6.36 13.72
CA THR A 91 7.78 -5.02 13.20
C THR A 91 7.58 -5.00 11.69
N VAL A 92 6.74 -4.08 11.23
CA VAL A 92 6.33 -3.92 9.84
C VAL A 92 6.71 -2.52 9.34
N VAL A 93 7.18 -2.46 8.11
CA VAL A 93 7.29 -1.21 7.33
C VAL A 93 6.27 -1.26 6.19
N ASP A 94 5.43 -0.24 6.08
CA ASP A 94 4.51 -0.01 4.98
C ASP A 94 4.95 1.26 4.24
N ALA A 95 5.66 1.08 3.13
CA ALA A 95 6.16 2.17 2.31
C ALA A 95 5.21 2.42 1.14
N GLY A 96 4.78 3.69 1.01
CA GLY A 96 3.63 4.07 0.20
C GLY A 96 2.32 3.70 0.92
N ALA A 97 2.22 4.08 2.20
CA ALA A 97 1.11 3.67 3.06
C ALA A 97 -0.24 4.25 2.63
N ASN A 98 -0.23 5.31 1.82
CA ASN A 98 -1.41 5.99 1.34
C ASN A 98 -2.37 6.30 2.52
N ILE A 99 -3.66 6.08 2.40
CA ILE A 99 -4.64 6.29 3.47
C ILE A 99 -4.62 5.20 4.55
N GLY A 100 -3.75 4.17 4.45
CA GLY A 100 -3.48 3.21 5.50
C GLY A 100 -4.17 1.85 5.39
N GLU A 101 -4.67 1.44 4.23
CA GLU A 101 -5.30 0.12 4.09
C GLU A 101 -4.40 -1.00 4.64
N ILE A 102 -3.15 -1.05 4.19
CA ILE A 102 -2.18 -2.07 4.61
C ILE A 102 -1.70 -1.81 6.04
N SER A 103 -1.42 -0.56 6.39
CA SER A 103 -0.99 -0.17 7.74
C SER A 103 -1.97 -0.60 8.83
N LEU A 104 -3.28 -0.40 8.63
CA LEU A 104 -4.32 -0.76 9.58
C LEU A 104 -4.43 -2.29 9.75
N VAL A 105 -4.44 -3.03 8.63
CA VAL A 105 -4.46 -4.50 8.65
C VAL A 105 -3.21 -5.06 9.34
N ALA A 106 -2.04 -4.51 9.02
CA ALA A 106 -0.79 -4.90 9.64
C ALA A 106 -0.80 -4.61 11.15
N ALA A 107 -1.24 -3.40 11.55
CA ALA A 107 -1.30 -3.02 12.96
C ALA A 107 -2.22 -3.92 13.78
N LYS A 108 -3.39 -4.29 13.23
CA LYS A 108 -4.29 -5.26 13.83
C LYS A 108 -3.62 -6.62 13.99
N ALA A 109 -2.91 -7.11 12.96
CA ALA A 109 -2.25 -8.41 13.00
C ALA A 109 -1.08 -8.49 13.98
N VAL A 110 -0.25 -7.43 14.06
CA VAL A 110 0.90 -7.41 14.98
C VAL A 110 0.50 -7.07 16.42
N GLY A 111 -0.68 -6.48 16.61
CA GLY A 111 -1.20 -6.14 17.93
C GLY A 111 -0.39 -5.04 18.65
N PRO A 112 -0.74 -4.72 19.92
CA PRO A 112 -0.14 -3.60 20.66
C PRO A 112 1.33 -3.81 21.04
N GLN A 113 1.85 -5.03 20.96
CA GLN A 113 3.25 -5.36 21.21
C GLN A 113 4.12 -5.29 19.95
N GLY A 114 3.50 -5.12 18.78
CA GLY A 114 4.19 -4.93 17.51
C GLY A 114 4.50 -3.47 17.20
N SER A 115 5.03 -3.23 16.01
CA SER A 115 5.26 -1.88 15.51
C SER A 115 4.97 -1.82 14.02
N VAL A 116 4.34 -0.73 13.56
CA VAL A 116 4.13 -0.45 12.14
C VAL A 116 4.68 0.94 11.83
N PHE A 117 5.64 1.00 10.92
CA PHE A 117 6.19 2.26 10.39
C PHE A 117 5.58 2.52 9.01
N SER A 118 4.65 3.48 8.94
CA SER A 118 3.89 3.81 7.74
C SER A 118 4.49 5.04 7.07
N PHE A 119 5.15 4.84 5.92
CA PHE A 119 5.77 5.92 5.15
C PHE A 119 4.77 6.46 4.13
N GLU A 120 4.41 7.72 4.28
CA GLU A 120 3.59 8.47 3.33
C GLU A 120 4.10 9.92 3.25
N PRO A 121 4.78 10.27 2.15
CA PRO A 121 5.41 11.59 2.02
C PRO A 121 4.41 12.72 1.73
N VAL A 122 3.26 12.42 1.13
CA VAL A 122 2.27 13.45 0.75
C VAL A 122 1.47 13.87 1.96
N GLU A 123 1.64 15.13 2.39
CA GLU A 123 1.09 15.66 3.64
C GLU A 123 -0.41 15.40 3.78
N ARG A 124 -1.21 15.74 2.77
CA ARG A 124 -2.67 15.56 2.78
C ARG A 124 -3.07 14.10 2.95
N ILE A 125 -2.32 13.16 2.35
CA ILE A 125 -2.60 11.72 2.44
C ILE A 125 -2.17 11.20 3.82
N ALA A 126 -1.02 11.64 4.32
CA ALA A 126 -0.54 11.30 5.65
C ALA A 126 -1.48 11.80 6.77
N GLU A 127 -2.19 12.91 6.55
CA GLU A 127 -3.25 13.38 7.46
C GLU A 127 -4.43 12.40 7.49
N HIS A 128 -4.92 11.92 6.33
CA HIS A 128 -5.97 10.90 6.28
C HIS A 128 -5.54 9.61 6.97
N LEU A 129 -4.31 9.16 6.73
CA LEU A 129 -3.72 8.01 7.44
C LEU A 129 -3.69 8.24 8.95
N THR A 130 -3.29 9.45 9.39
CA THR A 130 -3.27 9.83 10.82
C THR A 130 -4.66 9.74 11.44
N ASP A 131 -5.69 10.23 10.74
CA ASP A 131 -7.07 10.15 11.18
C ASP A 131 -7.53 8.69 11.31
N HIS A 132 -7.21 7.83 10.33
CA HIS A 132 -7.56 6.42 10.39
C HIS A 132 -6.89 5.69 11.56
N VAL A 133 -5.61 5.93 11.80
CA VAL A 133 -4.87 5.38 12.93
C VAL A 133 -5.50 5.82 14.26
N ARG A 134 -5.83 7.11 14.37
CA ARG A 134 -6.47 7.69 15.57
C ARG A 134 -7.88 7.12 15.81
N LEU A 135 -8.70 6.99 14.75
CA LEU A 135 -10.06 6.44 14.83
C LEU A 135 -10.08 5.01 15.39
N ASN A 136 -9.01 4.26 15.16
CA ASN A 136 -8.87 2.88 15.58
C ASN A 136 -8.01 2.69 16.84
N GLY A 137 -7.51 3.77 17.45
CA GLY A 137 -6.68 3.70 18.66
C GLY A 137 -5.37 2.90 18.50
N LEU A 138 -4.81 2.85 17.26
CA LEU A 138 -3.65 2.02 16.92
C LEU A 138 -2.34 2.73 17.31
N THR A 139 -2.01 2.71 18.60
CA THR A 139 -0.84 3.41 19.16
C THR A 139 0.50 2.84 18.71
N GLN A 140 0.54 1.62 18.19
CA GLN A 140 1.72 0.95 17.64
C GLN A 140 2.06 1.39 16.20
N VAL A 141 1.24 2.25 15.57
CA VAL A 141 1.50 2.80 14.24
C VAL A 141 2.20 4.14 14.35
N ARG A 142 3.39 4.25 13.76
CA ARG A 142 4.12 5.51 13.59
C ARG A 142 4.08 5.95 12.13
N ILE A 143 3.48 7.11 11.88
CA ILE A 143 3.43 7.69 10.55
C ILE A 143 4.70 8.48 10.28
N VAL A 144 5.35 8.21 9.16
CA VAL A 144 6.62 8.79 8.74
C VAL A 144 6.38 9.59 7.46
N ARG A 145 6.36 10.92 7.58
CA ARG A 145 6.13 11.84 6.44
C ARG A 145 7.42 12.04 5.64
N ARG A 146 8.00 10.94 5.19
CA ARG A 146 9.22 10.88 4.37
C ARG A 146 9.05 9.86 3.27
N ALA A 147 9.69 10.07 2.13
CA ALA A 147 9.84 9.05 1.10
C ALA A 147 11.07 8.20 1.36
N LEU A 148 11.05 6.94 0.91
CA LEU A 148 12.22 6.05 0.94
C LEU A 148 13.00 6.16 -0.38
N SER A 149 14.33 6.21 -0.29
CA SER A 149 15.26 6.21 -1.42
C SER A 149 16.62 5.65 -0.99
N ASN A 150 17.61 5.71 -1.88
CA ASN A 150 18.97 5.22 -1.60
C ASN A 150 19.88 6.23 -0.87
N ARG A 151 19.42 7.47 -0.66
CA ARG A 151 20.15 8.51 0.07
C ARG A 151 19.17 9.49 0.71
N PRO A 152 19.52 10.11 1.84
CA PRO A 152 18.71 11.16 2.43
C PRO A 152 18.76 12.46 1.59
N GLY A 153 17.74 13.29 1.74
CA GLY A 153 17.67 14.58 1.06
C GLY A 153 16.24 15.14 0.99
N THR A 154 16.03 16.01 0.01
CA THR A 154 14.72 16.58 -0.34
C THR A 154 14.54 16.45 -1.85
N GLN A 155 13.33 16.15 -2.28
CA GLN A 155 13.01 15.92 -3.71
C GLN A 155 11.56 16.30 -3.99
N PRO A 156 11.23 16.79 -5.20
CA PRO A 156 9.85 16.97 -5.59
C PRO A 156 9.14 15.64 -5.72
N ILE A 157 7.85 15.59 -5.30
CA ILE A 157 6.93 14.50 -5.60
C ILE A 157 5.91 14.95 -6.64
N TYR A 158 5.64 14.09 -7.59
CA TYR A 158 4.71 14.33 -8.70
C TYR A 158 3.44 13.54 -8.48
N LEU A 159 2.28 14.20 -8.56
CA LEU A 159 0.98 13.53 -8.44
C LEU A 159 0.35 13.33 -9.82
N ALA A 160 -0.42 12.25 -9.94
CA ALA A 160 -1.30 12.06 -11.08
C ALA A 160 -2.48 13.02 -11.00
N ALA A 161 -2.66 13.85 -12.04
CA ALA A 161 -3.80 14.77 -12.15
C ALA A 161 -4.97 14.15 -12.95
N GLU A 162 -5.11 12.82 -12.95
CA GLU A 162 -6.06 12.14 -13.83
C GLU A 162 -7.46 12.03 -13.24
N LYS A 163 -8.45 12.49 -14.01
CA LYS A 163 -9.84 12.06 -13.87
C LYS A 163 -10.09 10.88 -14.79
N PHE A 164 -10.54 9.79 -14.23
CA PHE A 164 -10.91 8.60 -15.00
C PHE A 164 -12.26 8.80 -15.73
N HIS A 165 -12.49 8.01 -16.78
CA HIS A 165 -13.75 8.03 -17.53
C HIS A 165 -15.00 7.78 -16.68
N ASP A 166 -14.86 7.16 -15.52
CA ASP A 166 -15.94 6.92 -14.56
C ASP A 166 -16.20 8.10 -13.63
N GLY A 167 -15.42 9.19 -13.76
CA GLY A 167 -15.50 10.40 -12.94
C GLY A 167 -14.74 10.33 -11.62
N SER A 168 -14.09 9.20 -11.31
CA SER A 168 -13.23 9.09 -10.13
C SER A 168 -11.89 9.80 -10.35
N VAL A 169 -11.27 10.23 -9.24
CA VAL A 169 -9.93 10.84 -9.21
C VAL A 169 -8.98 9.84 -8.57
N HIS A 170 -7.72 9.86 -8.95
CA HIS A 170 -6.68 9.09 -8.27
C HIS A 170 -5.73 10.07 -7.60
N ASP A 171 -6.08 10.46 -6.38
CA ASP A 171 -5.33 11.46 -5.62
C ASP A 171 -4.11 10.89 -4.86
N GLY A 172 -4.01 9.57 -4.80
CA GLY A 172 -3.05 8.86 -3.95
C GLY A 172 -1.77 8.39 -4.63
N LEU A 173 -1.62 8.60 -5.95
CA LEU A 173 -0.44 8.15 -6.69
C LEU A 173 0.62 9.26 -6.73
N GLY A 174 1.53 9.25 -5.78
CA GLY A 174 2.71 10.12 -5.75
C GLY A 174 3.97 9.38 -6.17
N THR A 175 4.73 9.92 -7.11
CA THR A 175 6.02 9.37 -7.54
C THR A 175 7.14 10.39 -7.43
N LEU A 176 8.36 9.94 -7.13
CA LEU A 176 9.57 10.76 -7.16
C LEU A 176 10.09 11.00 -8.60
N TYR A 177 9.49 10.37 -9.60
CA TYR A 177 9.92 10.43 -11.01
C TYR A 177 8.81 11.01 -11.88
N ALA A 178 9.10 12.10 -12.60
CA ALA A 178 8.17 12.67 -13.55
C ALA A 178 8.03 11.78 -14.80
N PHE A 179 6.83 11.31 -15.11
CA PHE A 179 6.55 10.61 -16.36
C PHE A 179 5.09 10.73 -16.80
N ALA A 180 4.88 10.71 -18.11
CA ALA A 180 3.55 10.79 -18.72
C ALA A 180 2.69 11.93 -18.12
N GLN A 181 1.53 11.62 -17.54
CA GLN A 181 0.62 12.60 -16.92
C GLN A 181 1.02 12.99 -15.48
N ARG A 182 2.08 12.37 -14.91
CA ARG A 182 2.60 12.67 -13.57
C ARG A 182 3.79 13.63 -13.67
N SER A 183 3.55 14.83 -14.17
CA SER A 183 4.58 15.86 -14.36
C SER A 183 4.37 17.13 -13.52
N VAL A 184 3.28 17.19 -12.76
CA VAL A 184 2.98 18.33 -11.89
C VAL A 184 3.59 18.08 -10.52
N VAL A 185 4.52 18.97 -10.11
CA VAL A 185 5.08 18.96 -8.76
C VAL A 185 3.96 19.29 -7.78
N ALA A 186 3.68 18.38 -6.85
CA ALA A 186 2.68 18.59 -5.81
C ALA A 186 3.28 19.29 -4.58
N GLN A 187 4.44 18.81 -4.14
CA GLN A 187 5.19 19.36 -3.01
C GLN A 187 6.64 18.87 -3.03
N GLU A 188 7.52 19.51 -2.26
CA GLU A 188 8.80 18.94 -1.89
C GLU A 188 8.63 18.02 -0.69
N VAL A 189 9.29 16.85 -0.72
CA VAL A 189 9.25 15.86 0.35
C VAL A 189 10.64 15.53 0.86
N THR A 190 10.72 15.28 2.16
CA THR A 190 11.93 14.75 2.78
C THR A 190 12.13 13.31 2.38
N ILE A 191 13.36 12.94 2.04
CA ILE A 191 13.75 11.58 1.71
C ILE A 191 14.66 11.03 2.80
N THR A 192 14.55 9.76 3.09
CA THR A 192 15.45 9.01 3.97
C THR A 192 15.75 7.63 3.37
N THR A 193 16.75 6.96 3.91
CA THR A 193 16.96 5.53 3.65
C THR A 193 16.25 4.72 4.74
N LEU A 194 15.88 3.48 4.43
CA LEU A 194 15.28 2.61 5.44
C LEU A 194 16.29 2.28 6.55
N ASP A 195 17.57 2.09 6.20
CA ASP A 195 18.64 1.84 7.17
C ASP A 195 18.79 2.99 8.17
N ALA A 196 18.85 4.24 7.68
CA ALA A 196 18.96 5.41 8.54
C ALA A 196 17.73 5.60 9.44
N PHE A 197 16.54 5.39 8.89
CA PHE A 197 15.31 5.50 9.67
C PHE A 197 15.20 4.44 10.77
N LEU A 198 15.50 3.17 10.48
CA LEU A 198 15.44 2.10 11.47
C LEU A 198 16.47 2.30 12.59
N ALA A 199 17.66 2.84 12.26
CA ALA A 199 18.64 3.25 13.25
C ALA A 199 18.13 4.42 14.12
N GLU A 200 17.54 5.46 13.52
CA GLU A 200 16.90 6.59 14.21
C GLU A 200 15.77 6.10 15.14
N ALA A 201 14.97 5.14 14.68
CA ALA A 201 13.86 4.59 15.43
C ALA A 201 14.29 3.61 16.54
N GLY A 202 15.57 3.23 16.61
CA GLY A 202 16.06 2.22 17.54
C GLY A 202 15.49 0.81 17.28
N ALA A 203 15.16 0.50 16.02
CA ALA A 203 14.52 -0.76 15.67
C ALA A 203 15.52 -1.93 15.83
N THR A 204 15.13 -2.92 16.64
CA THR A 204 15.93 -4.13 16.89
C THR A 204 15.50 -5.31 16.04
N ARG A 205 14.38 -5.20 15.32
CA ARG A 205 13.85 -6.20 14.40
C ARG A 205 13.11 -5.54 13.24
N LEU A 206 13.02 -6.25 12.13
CA LEU A 206 12.18 -5.95 10.98
C LEU A 206 11.74 -7.29 10.39
N ASP A 207 10.45 -7.53 10.36
CA ASP A 207 9.90 -8.83 9.96
C ASP A 207 9.22 -8.79 8.59
N PHE A 208 8.66 -7.63 8.25
CA PHE A 208 7.93 -7.47 7.01
C PHE A 208 8.08 -6.06 6.44
N VAL A 209 8.18 -5.95 5.11
CA VAL A 209 8.18 -4.69 4.37
C VAL A 209 7.19 -4.80 3.21
N LYS A 210 6.22 -3.90 3.13
CA LYS A 210 5.49 -3.62 1.89
C LYS A 210 6.17 -2.44 1.21
N LEU A 211 6.45 -2.56 -0.07
CA LEU A 211 7.10 -1.53 -0.87
C LEU A 211 6.30 -1.27 -2.14
N ASP A 212 5.67 -0.12 -2.20
CA ASP A 212 4.83 0.33 -3.31
C ASP A 212 4.96 1.87 -3.35
N VAL A 213 6.03 2.32 -3.97
CA VAL A 213 6.50 3.71 -3.95
C VAL A 213 6.63 4.30 -5.36
N GLU A 214 5.86 3.72 -6.29
CA GLU A 214 5.61 4.25 -7.62
C GLU A 214 6.89 4.59 -8.41
N GLY A 215 7.81 3.61 -8.47
CA GLY A 215 9.07 3.67 -9.23
C GLY A 215 10.31 3.87 -8.36
N ALA A 216 10.18 4.14 -7.05
CA ALA A 216 11.32 4.27 -6.16
C ALA A 216 11.74 2.95 -5.48
N GLU A 217 11.15 1.81 -5.88
CA GLU A 217 11.35 0.50 -5.23
C GLU A 217 12.82 0.09 -5.20
N LEU A 218 13.52 0.17 -6.33
CA LEU A 218 14.94 -0.19 -6.41
C LEU A 218 15.81 0.74 -5.53
N ALA A 219 15.56 2.04 -5.57
CA ALA A 219 16.29 3.00 -4.75
C ALA A 219 16.02 2.79 -3.25
N ALA A 220 14.77 2.49 -2.87
CA ALA A 220 14.41 2.18 -1.49
C ALA A 220 15.08 0.90 -0.97
N LEU A 221 15.17 -0.15 -1.81
CA LEU A 221 15.89 -1.38 -1.48
C LEU A 221 17.41 -1.15 -1.35
N GLN A 222 18.00 -0.34 -2.22
CA GLN A 222 19.41 0.07 -2.08
C GLN A 222 19.66 0.81 -0.75
N GLY A 223 18.72 1.66 -0.33
CA GLY A 223 18.77 2.34 0.96
C GLY A 223 18.39 1.48 2.17
N ALA A 224 18.08 0.21 1.94
CA ALA A 224 17.74 -0.79 2.95
C ALA A 224 18.78 -1.91 3.07
N ALA A 225 19.93 -1.80 2.39
CA ALA A 225 20.88 -2.90 2.22
C ALA A 225 21.31 -3.54 3.53
N ALA A 226 21.70 -2.74 4.53
CA ALA A 226 22.12 -3.25 5.85
C ALA A 226 20.94 -3.90 6.61
N SER A 227 19.74 -3.34 6.50
CA SER A 227 18.54 -3.89 7.13
C SER A 227 18.11 -5.20 6.48
N LEU A 228 18.19 -5.31 5.16
CA LEU A 228 17.90 -6.54 4.42
C LEU A 228 18.86 -7.67 4.79
N GLU A 229 20.16 -7.38 4.89
CA GLU A 229 21.18 -8.35 5.28
C GLU A 229 21.00 -8.81 6.74
N ARG A 230 20.75 -7.85 7.64
CA ARG A 230 20.65 -8.10 9.09
C ARG A 230 19.37 -8.80 9.49
N PHE A 231 18.21 -8.30 9.03
CA PHE A 231 16.91 -8.72 9.52
C PHE A 231 16.22 -9.75 8.62
N ARG A 232 16.56 -9.76 7.32
CA ARG A 232 15.98 -10.67 6.32
C ARG A 232 14.44 -10.71 6.37
N PRO A 233 13.75 -9.56 6.27
CA PRO A 233 12.31 -9.51 6.35
C PRO A 233 11.66 -10.20 5.14
N HIS A 234 10.41 -10.63 5.27
CA HIS A 234 9.56 -10.83 4.09
C HIS A 234 9.27 -9.49 3.44
N LEU A 235 9.23 -9.46 2.09
CA LEU A 235 8.83 -8.24 1.40
C LEU A 235 7.66 -8.54 0.45
N ILE A 236 6.72 -7.61 0.34
CA ILE A 236 5.83 -7.52 -0.83
C ILE A 236 6.19 -6.24 -1.57
N ILE A 237 6.56 -6.40 -2.82
CA ILE A 237 6.99 -5.29 -3.68
C ILE A 237 6.04 -5.18 -4.85
N GLU A 238 5.51 -3.98 -5.12
CA GLU A 238 4.83 -3.70 -6.36
C GLU A 238 5.89 -3.59 -7.47
N VAL A 239 5.78 -4.43 -8.48
CA VAL A 239 6.70 -4.47 -9.61
C VAL A 239 5.96 -4.06 -10.85
N GLN A 240 6.25 -2.84 -11.34
CA GLN A 240 5.63 -2.27 -12.52
C GLN A 240 6.69 -1.81 -13.51
N GLN A 241 6.63 -2.29 -14.77
CA GLN A 241 7.65 -1.98 -15.78
C GLN A 241 7.66 -0.51 -16.19
N ASP A 242 6.50 0.13 -16.27
CA ASP A 242 6.41 1.51 -16.74
C ASP A 242 6.98 2.50 -15.72
N THR A 243 6.72 2.31 -14.41
CA THR A 243 7.29 3.13 -13.34
C THR A 243 8.80 2.88 -13.17
N ALA A 244 9.25 1.62 -13.27
CA ALA A 244 10.66 1.26 -13.23
C ALA A 244 11.45 1.95 -14.37
N ARG A 245 10.95 1.88 -15.61
CA ARG A 245 11.58 2.56 -16.76
C ARG A 245 11.61 4.07 -16.63
N ALA A 246 10.53 4.66 -16.10
CA ALA A 246 10.50 6.09 -15.81
C ALA A 246 11.58 6.50 -14.79
N ALA A 247 11.88 5.61 -13.83
CA ALA A 247 12.95 5.78 -12.85
C ALA A 247 14.35 5.37 -13.36
N GLY A 248 14.47 4.88 -14.61
CA GLY A 248 15.74 4.59 -15.26
C GLY A 248 16.30 3.19 -14.98
N TYR A 249 15.46 2.21 -14.59
CA TYR A 249 15.88 0.83 -14.37
C TYR A 249 14.86 -0.18 -14.95
N GLU A 250 15.25 -1.44 -15.07
CA GLU A 250 14.34 -2.51 -15.46
C GLU A 250 13.69 -3.16 -14.21
N ALA A 251 12.42 -3.47 -14.29
CA ALA A 251 11.68 -4.06 -13.16
C ALA A 251 12.34 -5.34 -12.59
N ALA A 252 13.06 -6.09 -13.44
CA ALA A 252 13.84 -7.25 -13.04
C ALA A 252 15.00 -6.92 -12.08
N ASP A 253 15.51 -5.69 -12.09
CA ASP A 253 16.64 -5.30 -11.23
C ASP A 253 16.27 -5.32 -9.75
N ILE A 254 14.97 -5.16 -9.44
CA ILE A 254 14.43 -5.32 -8.08
C ILE A 254 14.73 -6.74 -7.55
N LEU A 255 14.43 -7.77 -8.34
CA LEU A 255 14.65 -9.16 -7.94
C LEU A 255 16.14 -9.51 -7.93
N ARG A 256 16.88 -9.06 -8.95
CA ARG A 256 18.33 -9.26 -9.06
C ARG A 256 19.11 -8.71 -7.88
N LEU A 257 18.64 -7.61 -7.26
CA LEU A 257 19.24 -7.06 -6.04
C LEU A 257 19.07 -8.01 -4.83
N LEU A 258 17.95 -8.73 -4.77
CA LEU A 258 17.62 -9.61 -3.65
C LEU A 258 18.12 -11.06 -3.84
N GLU A 259 18.38 -11.51 -5.08
CA GLU A 259 18.89 -12.85 -5.38
C GLU A 259 20.17 -13.22 -4.62
N PRO A 260 21.21 -12.35 -4.55
CA PRO A 260 22.44 -12.67 -3.80
C PRO A 260 22.23 -12.84 -2.30
N LEU A 261 21.14 -12.28 -1.75
CA LEU A 261 20.74 -12.43 -0.36
C LEU A 261 19.97 -13.75 -0.10
N GLY A 262 19.74 -14.54 -1.15
CA GLY A 262 19.08 -15.85 -1.08
C GLY A 262 17.56 -15.79 -1.02
N TYR A 263 16.94 -14.68 -1.43
CA TYR A 263 15.50 -14.56 -1.50
C TYR A 263 14.91 -15.41 -2.63
N SER A 264 13.76 -16.02 -2.37
CA SER A 264 12.89 -16.63 -3.38
C SER A 264 11.66 -15.77 -3.63
N PHE A 265 11.07 -15.88 -4.83
CA PHE A 265 10.05 -14.95 -5.29
C PHE A 265 8.78 -15.67 -5.72
N ALA A 266 7.63 -15.07 -5.40
CA ALA A 266 6.35 -15.54 -5.88
C ALA A 266 5.41 -14.37 -6.19
N ILE A 267 4.71 -14.44 -7.30
CA ILE A 267 3.62 -13.50 -7.62
C ILE A 267 2.47 -13.74 -6.65
N VAL A 268 1.98 -12.64 -6.06
CA VAL A 268 0.78 -12.64 -5.23
C VAL A 268 -0.44 -12.59 -6.15
N GLY A 269 -1.13 -13.70 -6.25
CA GLY A 269 -2.36 -13.84 -7.02
C GLY A 269 -3.60 -13.74 -6.14
N ARG A 270 -4.76 -14.00 -6.76
CA ARG A 270 -6.07 -13.87 -6.13
C ARG A 270 -6.14 -14.61 -4.80
N MET A 271 -6.66 -13.91 -3.76
CA MET A 271 -6.78 -14.41 -2.38
C MET A 271 -5.44 -14.86 -1.78
N GLY A 272 -4.35 -14.20 -2.16
CA GLY A 272 -3.01 -14.48 -1.66
C GLY A 272 -2.41 -15.80 -2.14
N ARG A 273 -2.92 -16.41 -3.23
CA ARG A 273 -2.28 -17.57 -3.86
C ARG A 273 -0.93 -17.18 -4.41
N LEU A 274 0.07 -18.00 -4.16
CA LEU A 274 1.45 -17.73 -4.54
C LEU A 274 1.83 -18.58 -5.77
N ARG A 275 2.44 -17.94 -6.76
CA ARG A 275 2.99 -18.59 -7.95
C ARG A 275 4.47 -18.20 -8.07
N PRO A 276 5.38 -19.16 -8.02
CA PRO A 276 6.82 -18.88 -8.19
C PRO A 276 7.10 -18.04 -9.43
N VAL A 277 8.07 -17.16 -9.33
CA VAL A 277 8.51 -16.26 -10.40
C VAL A 277 10.02 -16.03 -10.28
N ASP A 278 10.68 -15.73 -11.38
CA ASP A 278 12.06 -15.25 -11.44
C ASP A 278 12.14 -13.93 -12.22
N ALA A 279 13.31 -13.31 -12.23
CA ALA A 279 13.55 -12.02 -12.88
C ALA A 279 13.26 -12.03 -14.40
N SER A 280 13.35 -13.20 -15.06
CA SER A 280 13.15 -13.33 -16.51
C SER A 280 11.68 -13.47 -16.91
N THR A 281 10.79 -13.81 -15.96
CA THR A 281 9.38 -14.12 -16.21
C THR A 281 8.41 -13.08 -15.66
N LEU A 282 8.91 -11.92 -15.21
CA LEU A 282 8.09 -10.82 -14.72
C LEU A 282 7.15 -10.28 -15.80
N GLY A 283 5.88 -10.10 -15.43
CA GLY A 283 4.87 -9.43 -16.25
C GLY A 283 4.99 -7.91 -16.22
N LYS A 284 4.03 -7.20 -16.80
CA LYS A 284 4.03 -5.72 -16.80
C LYS A 284 3.75 -5.11 -15.44
N PHE A 285 2.88 -5.75 -14.67
CA PHE A 285 2.44 -5.28 -13.35
C PHE A 285 2.11 -6.48 -12.46
N GLN A 286 2.72 -6.58 -11.30
CA GLN A 286 2.40 -7.57 -10.29
C GLN A 286 2.91 -7.19 -8.90
N ASN A 287 2.27 -7.72 -7.86
CA ASN A 287 2.83 -7.75 -6.52
C ASN A 287 3.66 -9.03 -6.35
N VAL A 288 4.91 -8.89 -5.94
CA VAL A 288 5.84 -9.99 -5.72
C VAL A 288 6.13 -10.13 -4.24
N LEU A 289 5.84 -11.31 -3.69
CA LEU A 289 6.32 -11.72 -2.38
C LEU A 289 7.75 -12.20 -2.50
N CYS A 290 8.67 -11.55 -1.78
CA CYS A 290 10.05 -11.96 -1.64
C CYS A 290 10.22 -12.62 -0.26
N MET A 291 10.60 -13.88 -0.26
CA MET A 291 10.73 -14.72 0.93
C MET A 291 12.20 -14.89 1.27
N PRO A 292 12.63 -14.60 2.52
CA PRO A 292 14.01 -14.78 2.92
C PRO A 292 14.40 -16.27 2.97
N PRO A 293 15.71 -16.59 2.97
CA PRO A 293 16.20 -17.98 3.05
C PRO A 293 15.61 -18.74 4.25
N GLY A 294 15.20 -19.98 4.03
CA GLY A 294 14.60 -20.82 5.06
C GLY A 294 13.14 -20.55 5.38
N SER A 295 12.52 -19.61 4.68
CA SER A 295 11.08 -19.34 4.80
C SER A 295 10.31 -20.15 3.77
N GLU A 296 9.32 -20.92 4.22
CA GLU A 296 8.38 -21.63 3.35
C GLU A 296 6.96 -21.16 3.67
N LEU A 297 6.33 -20.43 2.74
CA LEU A 297 4.89 -20.25 2.76
C LEU A 297 4.25 -21.29 1.86
N ARG A 298 3.58 -22.25 2.47
CA ARG A 298 2.77 -23.21 1.73
C ARG A 298 1.67 -22.49 0.93
N SER A 299 1.52 -22.85 -0.32
CA SER A 299 0.50 -22.36 -1.26
C SER A 299 -0.92 -22.57 -0.77
#